data_6a5a0f1c18e0165ea13d67518a5aeb50
#
_entry.id   6a5a0f1c18e0165ea13d67518a5aeb50
#
_cell.length_a   1.000
_cell.length_b   1.000
_cell.length_c   1.000
_cell.angle_alpha   90.00
_cell.angle_beta   90.00
_cell.angle_gamma   90.00
#
_symmetry.space_group_name_H-M   'P 1'
#
loop_
_entity.id
_entity.type
_entity.pdbx_description
1 polymer ?
#
loop_
_entity_poly.entity_id
_entity_poly.type
_entity_poly.pdbx_seq_one_letter_code
_entity_poly.pdbx_strand_id
1 'polypeptide(L)'
;MKTTETLSARNRDEFRQWLVENHETKKDVWLVIYKKTSGEPSITHEEAVEEALCFGWIDSSMKSLDPKMYIQCFTPRRKGSNWSETNEKLARRLMAEGKMTEAGRATLPLALKNER
;
A
#
# COMPACT_ATOMS: atom_id res chain seq x y z
N MET A 1 7.57 1.44 20.44
CA MET A 1 8.20 0.55 19.47
C MET A 1 9.10 1.30 18.52
N LYS A 2 10.25 0.78 18.28
CA LYS A 2 11.23 1.44 17.45
C LYS A 2 10.94 1.20 15.98
N THR A 3 10.92 2.28 15.20
CA THR A 3 10.82 2.19 13.75
C THR A 3 12.19 1.77 13.22
N THR A 4 12.31 0.55 12.76
CA THR A 4 13.62 0.03 12.39
C THR A 4 14.07 0.47 11.00
N GLU A 5 13.13 0.58 10.07
CA GLU A 5 13.47 0.96 8.71
C GLU A 5 12.39 1.83 8.12
N THR A 6 12.81 2.85 7.38
CA THR A 6 11.89 3.62 6.57
C THR A 6 12.29 3.48 5.12
N LEU A 7 11.29 3.55 4.25
CA LEU A 7 11.47 3.49 2.82
C LEU A 7 11.08 4.83 2.21
N SER A 8 11.97 5.42 1.42
CA SER A 8 11.64 6.62 0.67
C SER A 8 11.34 6.22 -0.77
N ALA A 9 10.18 6.60 -1.26
CA ALA A 9 9.80 6.34 -2.64
C ALA A 9 9.38 7.66 -3.29
N ARG A 10 9.99 7.99 -4.42
CA ARG A 10 9.67 9.22 -5.14
C ARG A 10 8.40 9.09 -5.95
N ASN A 11 8.02 7.87 -6.28
CA ASN A 11 6.86 7.60 -7.10
C ASN A 11 6.34 6.20 -6.81
N ARG A 12 5.21 5.87 -7.40
CA ARG A 12 4.56 4.60 -7.16
C ARG A 12 5.36 3.40 -7.66
N ASP A 13 6.12 3.59 -8.71
CA ASP A 13 6.91 2.49 -9.28
C ASP A 13 7.99 2.02 -8.32
N GLU A 14 8.62 2.95 -7.60
CA GLU A 14 9.63 2.59 -6.60
C GLU A 14 9.05 1.78 -5.46
N PHE A 15 7.86 2.16 -4.99
CA PHE A 15 7.20 1.40 -3.93
C PHE A 15 6.75 0.03 -4.46
N ARG A 16 6.22 -0.02 -5.67
CA ARG A 16 5.82 -1.29 -6.27
C ARG A 16 7.02 -2.23 -6.39
N GLN A 17 8.17 -1.72 -6.80
CA GLN A 17 9.38 -2.52 -6.90
C GLN A 17 9.77 -3.10 -5.54
N TRP A 18 9.68 -2.27 -4.48
CA TRP A 18 9.95 -2.76 -3.13
C TRP A 18 8.99 -3.90 -2.76
N LEU A 19 7.72 -3.74 -3.08
CA LEU A 19 6.71 -4.77 -2.78
C LEU A 19 7.00 -6.06 -3.55
N VAL A 20 7.38 -5.95 -4.82
CA VAL A 20 7.74 -7.12 -5.61
C VAL A 20 8.83 -7.92 -4.91
N GLU A 21 9.83 -7.23 -4.38
CA GLU A 21 11.00 -7.87 -3.77
C GLU A 21 10.77 -8.32 -2.33
N ASN A 22 9.84 -7.72 -1.62
CA ASN A 22 9.77 -7.87 -0.17
C ASN A 22 8.42 -8.34 0.39
N HIS A 23 7.36 -8.33 -0.40
CA HIS A 23 6.01 -8.59 0.15
C HIS A 23 5.84 -9.98 0.76
N GLU A 24 6.64 -10.96 0.35
CA GLU A 24 6.54 -12.32 0.87
C GLU A 24 7.32 -12.54 2.15
N THR A 25 8.33 -11.71 2.40
CA THR A 25 9.26 -11.92 3.50
C THR A 25 9.16 -10.88 4.60
N LYS A 26 8.75 -9.66 4.27
CA LYS A 26 8.63 -8.58 5.25
C LYS A 26 7.22 -8.55 5.83
N LYS A 27 7.12 -8.07 7.06
CA LYS A 27 5.84 -8.00 7.78
C LYS A 27 5.32 -6.58 7.91
N ASP A 28 6.13 -5.59 7.60
CA ASP A 28 5.73 -4.20 7.61
C ASP A 28 6.73 -3.37 6.81
N VAL A 29 6.32 -2.16 6.50
CA VAL A 29 7.20 -1.14 5.95
C VAL A 29 6.66 0.22 6.40
N TRP A 30 7.58 1.12 6.74
CA TRP A 30 7.24 2.51 7.06
C TRP A 30 7.65 3.36 5.87
N LEU A 31 6.67 3.80 5.11
CA LEU A 31 6.90 4.56 3.89
C LEU A 31 6.92 6.05 4.19
N VAL A 32 7.98 6.74 3.77
CA VAL A 32 8.08 8.18 3.92
C VAL A 32 7.25 8.84 2.82
N ILE A 33 6.34 9.72 3.23
CA ILE A 33 5.50 10.47 2.30
C ILE A 33 5.68 11.95 2.56
N TYR A 34 6.14 12.69 1.54
CA TYR A 34 6.28 14.13 1.64
C TYR A 34 4.96 14.78 1.29
N LYS A 35 4.62 15.81 2.04
CA LYS A 35 3.41 16.60 1.77
C LYS A 35 3.62 17.43 0.51
N LYS A 36 2.53 17.75 -0.17
CA LYS A 36 2.59 18.56 -1.39
C LYS A 36 3.27 19.90 -1.14
N THR A 37 3.05 20.47 0.04
CA THR A 37 3.62 21.76 0.41
C THR A 37 5.13 21.73 0.58
N SER A 38 5.73 20.55 0.68
CA SER A 38 7.18 20.45 0.85
C SER A 38 7.97 20.76 -0.41
N GLY A 39 7.35 20.57 -1.58
CA GLY A 39 8.04 20.71 -2.86
C GLY A 39 8.92 19.51 -3.22
N GLU A 40 8.98 18.50 -2.37
CA GLU A 40 9.80 17.30 -2.64
C GLU A 40 9.01 16.29 -3.46
N PRO A 41 9.67 15.64 -4.44
CA PRO A 41 9.00 14.56 -5.18
C PRO A 41 8.71 13.39 -4.24
N SER A 42 7.51 12.87 -4.32
CA SER A 42 7.09 11.80 -3.42
C SER A 42 5.89 11.07 -3.98
N ILE A 43 5.81 9.78 -3.65
CA ILE A 43 4.59 9.03 -3.81
C ILE A 43 3.50 9.67 -2.94
N THR A 44 2.26 9.64 -3.39
CA THR A 44 1.13 10.12 -2.58
C THR A 44 0.58 8.97 -1.74
N HIS A 45 -0.16 9.32 -0.71
CA HIS A 45 -0.81 8.31 0.13
C HIS A 45 -1.73 7.42 -0.71
N GLU A 46 -2.51 8.02 -1.60
CA GLU A 46 -3.43 7.27 -2.45
C GLU A 46 -2.70 6.29 -3.35
N GLU A 47 -1.62 6.73 -3.98
CA GLU A 47 -0.82 5.85 -4.83
C GLU A 47 -0.23 4.69 -4.02
N ALA A 48 0.22 4.98 -2.81
CA ALA A 48 0.80 3.96 -1.94
C ALA A 48 -0.24 2.91 -1.55
N VAL A 49 -1.45 3.34 -1.22
CA VAL A 49 -2.54 2.42 -0.88
C VAL A 49 -2.86 1.52 -2.07
N GLU A 50 -2.90 2.09 -3.29
CA GLU A 50 -3.16 1.32 -4.49
C GLU A 50 -2.12 0.24 -4.73
N GLU A 51 -0.84 0.61 -4.65
CA GLU A 51 0.22 -0.37 -4.87
C GLU A 51 0.23 -1.45 -3.78
N ALA A 52 0.04 -1.05 -2.53
CA ALA A 52 -0.03 -2.00 -1.43
C ALA A 52 -1.17 -3.00 -1.61
N LEU A 53 -2.33 -2.50 -2.02
CA LEU A 53 -3.50 -3.34 -2.23
C LEU A 53 -3.25 -4.40 -3.31
N CYS A 54 -2.51 -4.04 -4.35
CA CYS A 54 -2.17 -4.98 -5.41
C CYS A 54 -1.37 -6.18 -4.91
N PHE A 55 -0.71 -6.06 -3.76
CA PHE A 55 0.10 -7.12 -3.16
C PHE A 55 -0.52 -7.69 -1.89
N GLY A 56 -1.76 -7.30 -1.59
CA GLY A 56 -2.45 -7.80 -0.41
C GLY A 56 -2.04 -7.12 0.89
N TRP A 57 -1.52 -5.91 0.80
CA TRP A 57 -1.12 -5.12 1.96
C TRP A 57 -2.11 -3.99 2.21
N ILE A 58 -2.14 -3.48 3.42
CA ILE A 58 -3.05 -2.41 3.83
C ILE A 58 -2.31 -1.40 4.67
N ASP A 59 -2.75 -0.13 4.57
CA ASP A 59 -2.23 0.92 5.43
C ASP A 59 -2.72 0.71 6.87
N SER A 60 -1.84 0.97 7.81
CA SER A 60 -2.16 0.84 9.23
C SER A 60 -1.87 2.16 9.95
N SER A 61 -0.76 2.25 10.66
CA SER A 61 -0.45 3.42 11.48
C SER A 61 0.25 4.51 10.70
N MET A 62 0.04 5.75 11.12
CA MET A 62 0.69 6.91 10.54
C MET A 62 1.39 7.69 11.64
N LYS A 63 2.56 8.24 11.36
CA LYS A 63 3.31 9.01 12.34
C LYS A 63 3.93 10.24 11.69
N SER A 64 3.63 11.41 12.22
CA SER A 64 4.21 12.64 11.73
C SER A 64 5.67 12.74 12.17
N LEU A 65 6.56 13.08 11.23
CA LEU A 65 7.98 13.28 11.54
C LEU A 65 8.31 14.76 11.66
N ASP A 66 7.79 15.56 10.72
CA ASP A 66 8.00 17.01 10.76
C ASP A 66 6.92 17.67 9.90
N PRO A 67 6.94 19.01 9.77
CA PRO A 67 5.89 19.69 9.01
C PRO A 67 5.84 19.33 7.53
N LYS A 68 6.91 18.74 6.98
CA LYS A 68 7.01 18.45 5.55
C LYS A 68 6.71 17.01 5.19
N MET A 69 6.84 16.07 6.14
CA MET A 69 6.67 14.66 5.82
C MET A 69 6.14 13.86 7.00
N TYR A 70 5.60 12.71 6.68
CA TYR A 70 5.15 11.74 7.67
C TYR A 70 5.51 10.34 7.18
N ILE A 71 5.40 9.36 8.07
CA ILE A 71 5.59 7.96 7.66
C ILE A 71 4.28 7.22 7.83
N GLN A 72 3.99 6.37 6.85
CA GLN A 72 2.80 5.54 6.82
C GLN A 72 3.22 4.08 6.86
N CYS A 73 2.71 3.34 7.82
CA CYS A 73 2.99 1.92 7.90
C CYS A 73 2.04 1.13 7.01
N PHE A 74 2.59 0.16 6.31
CA PHE A 74 1.80 -0.81 5.53
C PHE A 74 2.15 -2.21 6.02
N THR A 75 1.14 -3.07 6.10
CA THR A 75 1.31 -4.44 6.58
C THR A 75 0.48 -5.37 5.70
N PRO A 76 0.87 -6.66 5.64
CA PRO A 76 0.03 -7.64 4.95
C PRO A 76 -1.37 -7.68 5.56
N ARG A 77 -2.36 -7.77 4.71
CA ARG A 77 -3.75 -7.84 5.14
C ARG A 77 -4.01 -9.20 5.76
N ARG A 78 -4.70 -9.22 6.89
CA ARG A 78 -5.04 -10.47 7.55
C ARG A 78 -6.16 -11.18 6.82
N LYS A 79 -6.12 -12.50 6.84
CA LYS A 79 -7.20 -13.32 6.30
C LYS A 79 -8.49 -12.99 7.04
N GLY A 80 -9.56 -12.78 6.28
CA GLY A 80 -10.84 -12.43 6.88
C GLY A 80 -10.97 -10.99 7.31
N SER A 81 -10.04 -10.11 6.92
CA SER A 81 -10.13 -8.71 7.29
C SER A 81 -11.35 -8.06 6.64
N ASN A 82 -11.85 -7.01 7.30
CA ASN A 82 -12.98 -6.26 6.78
C ASN A 82 -12.56 -5.40 5.59
N TRP A 83 -13.45 -5.33 4.62
CA TRP A 83 -13.25 -4.51 3.43
C TRP A 83 -14.25 -3.38 3.41
N SER A 84 -13.77 -2.15 3.28
CA SER A 84 -14.65 -1.02 3.09
C SER A 84 -15.14 -1.00 1.64
N GLU A 85 -16.26 -0.33 1.42
CA GLU A 85 -16.79 -0.16 0.07
C GLU A 85 -15.78 0.56 -0.82
N THR A 86 -15.09 1.55 -0.28
CA THR A 86 -14.06 2.28 -1.02
C THR A 86 -12.95 1.36 -1.48
N ASN A 87 -12.47 0.48 -0.58
CA ASN A 87 -11.41 -0.44 -0.93
C ASN A 87 -11.86 -1.51 -1.92
N GLU A 88 -13.12 -1.93 -1.85
CA GLU A 88 -13.65 -2.87 -2.82
C GLU A 88 -13.71 -2.26 -4.22
N LYS A 89 -14.15 -1.00 -4.32
CA LYS A 89 -14.17 -0.30 -5.59
C LYS A 89 -12.77 -0.14 -6.16
N LEU A 90 -11.84 0.20 -5.28
CA LEU A 90 -10.45 0.34 -5.68
C LEU A 90 -9.87 -0.98 -6.20
N ALA A 91 -10.17 -2.07 -5.52
CA ALA A 91 -9.70 -3.40 -5.95
C ALA A 91 -10.25 -3.75 -7.33
N ARG A 92 -11.53 -3.46 -7.58
CA ARG A 92 -12.13 -3.73 -8.89
C ARG A 92 -11.43 -2.94 -9.99
N ARG A 93 -11.14 -1.67 -9.73
CA ARG A 93 -10.43 -0.84 -10.70
C ARG A 93 -9.04 -1.38 -10.98
N LEU A 94 -8.31 -1.76 -9.94
CA LEU A 94 -6.95 -2.27 -10.10
C LEU A 94 -6.94 -3.60 -10.84
N MET A 95 -7.93 -4.45 -10.62
CA MET A 95 -8.07 -5.68 -11.39
C MET A 95 -8.34 -5.39 -12.86
N ALA A 96 -9.21 -4.43 -13.14
CA ALA A 96 -9.54 -4.06 -14.51
C ALA A 96 -8.34 -3.47 -15.24
N GLU A 97 -7.45 -2.79 -14.52
CA GLU A 97 -6.23 -2.21 -15.09
C GLU A 97 -5.10 -3.22 -15.22
N GLY A 98 -5.29 -4.44 -14.76
CA GLY A 98 -4.28 -5.48 -14.83
C GLY A 98 -3.15 -5.31 -13.83
N LYS A 99 -3.34 -4.53 -12.78
CA LYS A 99 -2.30 -4.25 -11.78
C LYS A 99 -2.31 -5.21 -10.60
N MET A 100 -3.43 -5.89 -10.36
CA MET A 100 -3.56 -6.79 -9.21
C MET A 100 -2.67 -8.02 -9.38
N THR A 101 -1.90 -8.35 -8.34
CA THR A 101 -1.07 -9.56 -8.35
C THR A 101 -1.83 -10.71 -7.71
N GLU A 102 -1.27 -11.92 -7.82
CA GLU A 102 -1.87 -13.09 -7.16
C GLU A 102 -1.91 -12.91 -5.64
N ALA A 103 -0.86 -12.34 -5.05
CA ALA A 103 -0.82 -12.07 -3.63
C ALA A 103 -1.96 -11.14 -3.21
N GLY A 104 -2.22 -10.11 -4.00
CA GLY A 104 -3.33 -9.21 -3.73
C GLY A 104 -4.67 -9.89 -3.92
N ARG A 105 -4.80 -10.66 -5.00
CA ARG A 105 -6.04 -11.38 -5.29
C ARG A 105 -6.41 -12.34 -4.16
N ALA A 106 -5.41 -12.97 -3.54
CA ALA A 106 -5.64 -13.91 -2.45
C ALA A 106 -6.30 -13.28 -1.23
N THR A 107 -6.18 -11.96 -1.06
CA THR A 107 -6.77 -11.26 0.08
C THR A 107 -8.17 -10.74 -0.18
N LEU A 108 -8.65 -10.81 -1.42
CA LEU A 108 -9.95 -10.23 -1.79
C LEU A 108 -11.11 -11.00 -1.15
N PRO A 109 -12.24 -10.29 -0.88
CA PRO A 109 -13.46 -10.99 -0.48
C PRO A 109 -13.87 -11.99 -1.58
N LEU A 110 -14.52 -13.05 -1.17
CA LEU A 110 -14.93 -14.11 -2.09
C LEU A 110 -15.71 -13.57 -3.30
N ALA A 111 -16.60 -12.63 -3.07
CA ALA A 111 -17.39 -12.04 -4.15
C ALA A 111 -16.51 -11.38 -5.20
N LEU A 112 -15.43 -10.71 -4.79
CA LEU A 112 -14.53 -10.06 -5.72
C LEU A 112 -13.60 -11.03 -6.42
N LYS A 113 -13.24 -12.13 -5.76
CA LYS A 113 -12.36 -13.14 -6.38
C LYS A 113 -13.00 -13.77 -7.62
N ASN A 114 -14.32 -13.84 -7.65
CA ASN A 114 -15.04 -14.46 -8.75
C ASN A 114 -15.40 -13.48 -9.87
N GLU A 115 -15.08 -12.22 -9.72
CA GLU A 115 -15.30 -11.22 -10.76
C GLU A 115 -14.19 -11.27 -11.78
N ARG A 116 -14.54 -10.93 -13.01
CA ARG A 116 -13.59 -10.86 -14.12
C ARG A 116 -13.52 -9.46 -14.68
#